data_570d96c4f8c928819f0fe53798edca6e
#
_entry.id   570d96c4f8c928819f0fe53798edca6e
#
_cell.length_a   1.000
_cell.length_b   1.000
_cell.length_c   1.000
_cell.angle_alpha   90.00
_cell.angle_beta   90.00
_cell.angle_gamma   90.00
#
_symmetry.space_group_name_H-M   'P 1'
#
loop_
_entity.id
_entity.type
_entity.pdbx_description
1 polymer ?
#
loop_
_entity_poly.entity_id
_entity_poly.type
_entity_poly.pdbx_seq_one_letter_code
_entity_poly.pdbx_strand_id
1 'polypeptide(L)'
;MWESEYGRFRMSTSAIRRKRNETQAALQPILVALEHIEARGSLLRFAHDHTQRVRLMQAMIEIDLVAWNAVAKRYELTPFGSQCLAAHRASQ
;
A
#
# COMPACT_ATOMS: atom_id res chain seq x y z
N MET A 1 -35.06 6.10 -19.36
CA MET A 1 -34.67 5.02 -18.43
C MET A 1 -33.20 4.70 -18.52
N TRP A 2 -32.78 4.46 -19.68
CA TRP A 2 -31.38 4.27 -19.99
C TRP A 2 -30.53 5.45 -19.54
N GLU A 3 -30.99 6.65 -19.81
CA GLU A 3 -30.33 7.89 -19.43
C GLU A 3 -30.27 8.10 -17.93
N SER A 4 -31.27 7.64 -17.20
CA SER A 4 -31.29 7.76 -15.74
C SER A 4 -30.18 6.95 -15.10
N GLU A 5 -29.95 5.73 -15.56
CA GLU A 5 -28.88 4.90 -15.04
C GLU A 5 -27.52 5.49 -15.39
N TYR A 6 -27.41 5.99 -16.60
CA TYR A 6 -26.21 6.65 -17.05
C TYR A 6 -25.96 7.95 -16.27
N GLY A 7 -27.03 8.66 -15.94
CA GLY A 7 -26.94 9.85 -15.12
C GLY A 7 -26.41 9.57 -13.73
N ARG A 8 -26.80 8.44 -13.14
CA ARG A 8 -26.28 8.03 -11.86
C ARG A 8 -24.79 7.82 -11.89
N PHE A 9 -24.28 7.17 -12.93
CA PHE A 9 -22.85 6.97 -13.08
C PHE A 9 -22.11 8.28 -13.27
N ARG A 10 -22.69 9.22 -14.01
CA ARG A 10 -22.10 10.54 -14.17
C ARG A 10 -22.02 11.30 -12.86
N MET A 11 -23.07 11.24 -12.08
CA MET A 11 -23.09 11.90 -10.77
C MET A 11 -22.07 11.31 -9.82
N SER A 12 -21.62 10.11 -10.09
CA SER A 12 -20.61 9.44 -9.30
C SER A 12 -19.19 10.00 -9.49
N THR A 13 -19.00 11.04 -10.30
CA THR A 13 -17.68 11.63 -10.50
C THR A 13 -17.07 12.08 -9.18
N SER A 14 -17.84 12.76 -8.34
CA SER A 14 -17.38 13.15 -7.00
C SER A 14 -17.16 11.96 -6.11
N ALA A 15 -18.03 10.94 -6.21
CA ALA A 15 -17.87 9.69 -5.46
C ALA A 15 -16.63 8.92 -5.91
N ILE A 16 -16.33 8.91 -7.21
CA ILE A 16 -15.12 8.27 -7.75
C ILE A 16 -13.88 8.97 -7.22
N ARG A 17 -13.86 10.30 -7.20
CA ARG A 17 -12.75 11.05 -6.63
C ARG A 17 -12.57 10.76 -5.15
N ARG A 18 -13.68 10.69 -4.41
CA ARG A 18 -13.67 10.39 -2.99
C ARG A 18 -13.11 8.99 -2.73
N LYS A 19 -13.58 7.99 -3.49
CA LYS A 19 -13.08 6.63 -3.38
C LYS A 19 -11.60 6.55 -3.73
N ARG A 20 -11.16 7.27 -4.74
CA ARG A 20 -9.75 7.31 -5.12
C ARG A 20 -8.90 7.89 -3.99
N ASN A 21 -9.36 8.97 -3.38
CA ASN A 21 -8.66 9.59 -2.25
C ASN A 21 -8.64 8.66 -1.04
N GLU A 22 -9.75 7.98 -0.75
CA GLU A 22 -9.83 7.00 0.32
C GLU A 22 -8.89 5.83 0.09
N THR A 23 -8.81 5.34 -1.15
CA THR A 23 -7.89 4.26 -1.52
C THR A 23 -6.45 4.70 -1.35
N GLN A 24 -6.10 5.89 -1.79
CA GLN A 24 -4.76 6.44 -1.61
C GLN A 24 -4.42 6.59 -0.14
N ALA A 25 -5.36 7.10 0.66
CA ALA A 25 -5.17 7.23 2.09
C ALA A 25 -4.99 5.88 2.77
N ALA A 26 -5.74 4.85 2.33
CA ALA A 26 -5.61 3.50 2.86
C ALA A 26 -4.28 2.85 2.49
N LEU A 27 -3.73 3.17 1.31
CA LEU A 27 -2.44 2.64 0.85
C LEU A 27 -1.24 3.37 1.46
N GLN A 28 -1.44 4.59 1.94
CA GLN A 28 -0.36 5.41 2.47
C GLN A 28 0.45 4.70 3.57
N PRO A 29 -0.17 4.06 4.58
CA PRO A 29 0.61 3.34 5.60
C PRO A 29 1.45 2.20 5.02
N ILE A 30 0.94 1.52 3.98
CA ILE A 30 1.68 0.44 3.32
C ILE A 30 2.90 1.00 2.61
N LEU A 31 2.74 2.10 1.88
CA LEU A 31 3.85 2.73 1.15
C LEU A 31 4.94 3.23 2.09
N VAL A 32 4.56 3.84 3.21
CA VAL A 32 5.51 4.29 4.22
C VAL A 32 6.22 3.09 4.86
N ALA A 33 5.49 2.01 5.11
CA ALA A 33 6.07 0.78 5.64
C ALA A 33 7.07 0.15 4.66
N LEU A 34 6.79 0.18 3.35
CA LEU A 34 7.72 -0.31 2.33
C LEU A 34 9.02 0.49 2.33
N GLU A 35 8.95 1.80 2.44
CA GLU A 35 10.14 2.65 2.55
C GLU A 35 10.97 2.29 3.78
N HIS A 36 10.31 2.04 4.88
CA HIS A 36 10.97 1.65 6.13
C HIS A 36 11.66 0.30 6.00
N ILE A 37 11.01 -0.68 5.35
CA ILE A 37 11.60 -2.01 5.11
C ILE A 37 12.78 -1.91 4.17
N GLU A 38 12.67 -1.11 3.10
CA GLU A 38 13.79 -0.88 2.19
C GLU A 38 15.02 -0.36 2.92
N ALA A 39 14.82 0.57 3.84
CA ALA A 39 15.91 1.18 4.59
C ALA A 39 16.45 0.30 5.71
N ARG A 40 15.59 -0.41 6.42
CA ARG A 40 15.94 -1.08 7.67
C ARG A 40 15.74 -2.60 7.69
N GLY A 41 14.98 -3.15 6.77
CA GLY A 41 14.73 -4.58 6.68
C GLY A 41 13.74 -5.13 7.71
N SER A 42 13.06 -4.27 8.46
CA SER A 42 12.08 -4.68 9.46
C SER A 42 11.13 -3.53 9.81
N LEU A 43 10.05 -3.84 10.52
CA LEU A 43 9.11 -2.84 11.03
C LEU A 43 9.23 -2.62 12.55
N LEU A 44 10.31 -3.04 13.17
CA LEU A 44 10.44 -3.05 14.63
C LEU A 44 10.17 -1.71 15.29
N ARG A 45 10.51 -0.61 14.65
CA ARG A 45 10.33 0.73 15.21
C ARG A 45 9.37 1.59 14.40
N PHE A 46 8.63 0.96 13.49
CA PHE A 46 7.76 1.71 12.58
C PHE A 46 6.46 2.15 13.24
N ALA A 47 5.86 1.28 14.05
CA ALA A 47 4.61 1.57 14.73
C ALA A 47 4.73 1.24 16.20
N HIS A 48 3.97 1.95 17.03
CA HIS A 48 4.00 1.72 18.48
C HIS A 48 3.31 0.44 18.90
N ASP A 49 2.33 -0.02 18.09
CA ASP A 49 1.54 -1.20 18.40
C ASP A 49 2.06 -2.42 17.64
N HIS A 50 2.46 -3.44 18.38
CA HIS A 50 2.92 -4.72 17.82
C HIS A 50 1.87 -5.36 16.91
N THR A 51 0.60 -5.30 17.28
CA THR A 51 -0.48 -5.88 16.49
C THR A 51 -0.57 -5.21 15.11
N GLN A 52 -0.45 -3.89 15.05
CA GLN A 52 -0.45 -3.16 13.78
C GLN A 52 0.73 -3.54 12.90
N ARG A 53 1.92 -3.69 13.50
CA ARG A 53 3.10 -4.11 12.74
C ARG A 53 2.92 -5.49 12.13
N VAL A 54 2.39 -6.42 12.90
CA VAL A 54 2.14 -7.79 12.44
C VAL A 54 1.13 -7.77 11.29
N ARG A 55 0.04 -7.03 11.43
CA ARG A 55 -0.98 -6.92 10.39
C ARG A 55 -0.44 -6.31 9.11
N LEU A 56 0.33 -5.23 9.22
CA LEU A 56 0.97 -4.60 8.07
C LEU A 56 1.91 -5.58 7.36
N MET A 57 2.75 -6.25 8.12
CA MET A 57 3.70 -7.21 7.55
C MET A 57 2.97 -8.36 6.86
N GLN A 58 1.94 -8.92 7.47
CA GLN A 58 1.15 -9.99 6.87
C GLN A 58 0.49 -9.55 5.58
N ALA A 59 -0.09 -8.35 5.57
CA ALA A 59 -0.72 -7.81 4.38
C ALA A 59 0.29 -7.65 3.24
N MET A 60 1.46 -7.11 3.54
CA MET A 60 2.50 -6.92 2.53
C MET A 60 3.05 -8.23 1.98
N ILE A 61 3.16 -9.26 2.81
CA ILE A 61 3.57 -10.59 2.37
C ILE A 61 2.49 -11.22 1.49
N GLU A 62 1.22 -11.12 1.89
CA GLU A 62 0.11 -11.71 1.14
C GLU A 62 -0.03 -11.14 -0.26
N ILE A 63 0.20 -9.84 -0.43
CA ILE A 63 0.12 -9.20 -1.74
C ILE A 63 1.47 -9.14 -2.46
N ASP A 64 2.45 -9.88 -1.95
CA ASP A 64 3.77 -10.06 -2.58
C ASP A 64 4.57 -8.77 -2.71
N LEU A 65 4.46 -7.88 -1.74
CA LEU A 65 5.26 -6.64 -1.71
C LEU A 65 6.60 -6.84 -1.02
N VAL A 66 6.67 -7.75 -0.03
CA VAL A 66 7.90 -8.05 0.71
C VAL A 66 8.07 -9.56 0.85
N ALA A 67 9.32 -9.97 1.04
CA ALA A 67 9.68 -11.37 1.29
C ALA A 67 10.81 -11.43 2.30
N TRP A 68 10.86 -12.53 3.04
CA TRP A 68 11.94 -12.77 3.99
C TRP A 68 13.16 -13.31 3.27
N ASN A 69 14.31 -12.66 3.46
CA ASN A 69 15.59 -13.15 2.96
C ASN A 69 16.33 -13.86 4.10
N ALA A 70 16.34 -15.19 4.04
CA ALA A 70 16.94 -16.02 5.08
C ALA A 70 18.46 -15.87 5.14
N VAL A 71 19.11 -15.57 4.03
CA VAL A 71 20.56 -15.38 3.98
C VAL A 71 20.94 -14.06 4.65
N ALA A 72 20.30 -12.99 4.27
CA ALA A 72 20.53 -11.67 4.84
C ALA A 72 19.86 -11.48 6.20
N LYS A 73 18.95 -12.37 6.57
CA LYS A 73 18.15 -12.31 7.82
C LYS A 73 17.41 -11.00 7.96
N ARG A 74 16.76 -10.58 6.87
CA ARG A 74 15.98 -9.34 6.82
C ARG A 74 14.84 -9.47 5.83
N TYR A 75 13.83 -8.62 5.99
CA TYR A 75 12.80 -8.47 4.97
C TYR A 75 13.29 -7.57 3.84
N GLU A 76 12.92 -7.90 2.64
CA GLU A 76 13.28 -7.13 1.45
C GLU A 76 12.06 -6.95 0.58
N LEU A 77 12.05 -5.87 -0.21
CA LEU A 77 11.01 -5.66 -1.19
C LEU A 77 11.15 -6.69 -2.31
N THR A 78 10.02 -7.23 -2.74
CA THR A 78 9.98 -8.03 -3.97
C THR A 78 10.15 -7.09 -5.17
N PRO A 79 10.40 -7.61 -6.40
CA PRO A 79 10.36 -6.77 -7.59
C PRO A 79 9.04 -5.99 -7.72
N PHE A 80 7.92 -6.62 -7.39
CA PHE A 80 6.62 -5.96 -7.39
C PHE A 80 6.56 -4.85 -6.34
N GLY A 81 7.03 -5.09 -5.12
CA GLY A 81 7.08 -4.07 -4.07
C GLY A 81 7.94 -2.89 -4.47
N SER A 82 9.09 -3.13 -5.08
CA SER A 82 9.98 -2.08 -5.58
C SER A 82 9.31 -1.25 -6.67
N GLN A 83 8.58 -1.89 -7.58
CA GLN A 83 7.84 -1.19 -8.62
C GLN A 83 6.74 -0.30 -8.05
N CYS A 84 6.00 -0.80 -7.07
CA CYS A 84 4.96 -0.03 -6.41
C CYS A 84 5.53 1.21 -5.71
N LEU A 85 6.64 1.05 -5.01
CA LEU A 85 7.29 2.15 -4.32
C LEU A 85 7.85 3.17 -5.30
N ALA A 86 8.48 2.72 -6.39
CA ALA A 86 9.00 3.60 -7.42
C ALA A 86 7.88 4.41 -8.09
N ALA A 87 6.75 3.77 -8.39
CA ALA A 87 5.59 4.45 -8.96
C ALA A 87 5.04 5.51 -8.01
N HIS A 88 4.99 5.21 -6.72
CA HIS A 88 4.57 6.17 -5.71
C HIS A 88 5.50 7.38 -5.65
N ARG A 89 6.81 7.15 -5.64
CA ARG A 89 7.81 8.23 -5.63
C ARG A 89 7.73 9.08 -6.89
N ALA A 90 7.47 8.47 -8.03
CA ALA A 90 7.36 9.19 -9.30
C ALA A 90 6.12 10.08 -9.37
N SER A 91 5.07 9.76 -8.61
CA SER A 91 3.83 10.54 -8.60
C SER A 91 3.82 11.66 -7.56
N GLN A 92 4.86 11.80 -6.79
CA GLN A 92 4.98 12.87 -5.79
C GLN A 92 5.56 14.16 -6.35
#